data_165afb9987b8f90181fcc3e429cdc708
#
_entry.id   165afb9987b8f90181fcc3e429cdc708
#
_cell.length_a   1.000
_cell.length_b   1.000
_cell.length_c   1.000
_cell.angle_alpha   90.00
_cell.angle_beta   90.00
_cell.angle_gamma   90.00
#
_symmetry.space_group_name_H-M   'P 1'
#
loop_
_entity.id
_entity.type
_entity.pdbx_description
1 polymer ?
#
loop_
_entity_poly.entity_id
_entity_poly.type
_entity_poly.pdbx_seq_one_letter_code
_entity_poly.pdbx_strand_id
1 'polypeptide(L)'
;MADDEPRPPALMKILLLGAGETGKSTILKQISLLYGQKESLGLYKEWLQRNTLTSAKQLVKVCRALKPDLLSGAADEAAAVEAADVEQSVTPELAAAMAKLWASGPLKEARLANFATPTEWVPDQAPYFLENATRLCAASYEPEDADSLRARTLTVGVKSVEFADKVDGAYLMQHLPIAAQVIEGSDIPSLCQLDWQMIDVGGQRNERRKWLHALSDAKALVWTAGLSEYQQVLYEDPSKIRMLESLELFEKWANNAQFAQTPIVVVFTKKDLFEANWDEASFKKVFPAWAPGADAKASAIAYLKEQFLAKLKAQREKPTFYTLDLTDADQVSELVKEIKRIVAAHNSGYIMDFIASFKKKKEAGGDGKRR
;
A
#
# COMPACT_ATOMS: atom_id res chain seq x y z
N MET A 1 23.78 8.79 -40.19
CA MET A 1 24.47 8.30 -39.03
C MET A 1 23.81 8.92 -37.78
N ALA A 2 22.66 8.48 -37.46
CA ALA A 2 21.92 8.93 -36.24
C ALA A 2 20.93 7.84 -35.88
N ASP A 3 21.39 6.68 -35.36
CA ASP A 3 20.49 5.65 -34.83
C ASP A 3 21.22 4.59 -33.97
N ASP A 4 22.35 4.95 -33.37
CA ASP A 4 23.16 4.00 -32.59
C ASP A 4 23.17 4.26 -31.06
N GLU A 5 22.24 5.08 -30.58
CA GLU A 5 22.01 5.13 -29.14
C GLU A 5 21.20 3.87 -28.72
N PRO A 6 21.67 3.14 -27.70
CA PRO A 6 20.90 2.03 -27.16
C PRO A 6 19.52 2.55 -26.78
N ARG A 7 18.44 1.99 -27.36
CA ARG A 7 17.10 2.32 -26.90
C ARG A 7 17.04 2.05 -25.40
N PRO A 8 16.47 2.97 -24.61
CA PRO A 8 16.34 2.74 -23.18
C PRO A 8 15.62 1.41 -22.95
N PRO A 9 15.97 0.69 -21.90
CA PRO A 9 15.30 -0.57 -21.54
C PRO A 9 13.79 -0.36 -21.49
N ALA A 10 13.03 -1.41 -21.79
CA ALA A 10 11.57 -1.32 -21.76
C ALA A 10 11.11 -1.12 -20.31
N LEU A 11 10.87 0.13 -19.93
CA LEU A 11 10.45 0.48 -18.56
C LEU A 11 8.96 0.20 -18.37
N MET A 12 8.66 -0.76 -17.49
CA MET A 12 7.30 -1.11 -17.06
C MET A 12 6.93 -0.30 -15.81
N LYS A 13 6.37 0.89 -16.04
CA LYS A 13 5.97 1.81 -14.99
C LYS A 13 4.62 1.39 -14.38
N ILE A 14 4.58 1.10 -13.09
CA ILE A 14 3.39 0.76 -12.31
C ILE A 14 3.14 1.85 -11.30
N LEU A 15 1.92 2.38 -11.27
CA LEU A 15 1.55 3.47 -10.39
C LEU A 15 0.65 2.98 -9.24
N LEU A 16 1.08 3.21 -7.99
CA LEU A 16 0.31 2.95 -6.79
C LEU A 16 -0.58 4.15 -6.47
N LEU A 17 -1.89 3.97 -6.52
CA LEU A 17 -2.89 4.98 -6.20
C LEU A 17 -3.79 4.52 -5.04
N GLY A 18 -4.43 5.46 -4.39
CA GLY A 18 -5.34 5.22 -3.27
C GLY A 18 -5.32 6.38 -2.28
N ALA A 19 -6.28 6.43 -1.37
CA ALA A 19 -6.35 7.43 -0.31
C ALA A 19 -5.10 7.38 0.60
N GLY A 20 -5.00 8.31 1.55
CA GLY A 20 -3.95 8.27 2.58
C GLY A 20 -4.03 6.96 3.39
N GLU A 21 -2.88 6.40 3.76
CA GLU A 21 -2.76 5.25 4.69
C GLU A 21 -3.37 3.91 4.19
N THR A 22 -3.67 3.76 2.89
CA THR A 22 -4.22 2.52 2.31
C THR A 22 -3.18 1.43 2.05
N GLY A 23 -1.90 1.63 2.44
CA GLY A 23 -0.85 0.62 2.30
C GLY A 23 0.06 0.77 1.08
N LYS A 24 -0.05 1.81 0.27
CA LYS A 24 0.84 2.07 -0.90
C LYS A 24 2.31 1.99 -0.54
N SER A 25 2.74 2.76 0.46
CA SER A 25 4.13 2.80 0.89
C SER A 25 4.58 1.49 1.54
N THR A 26 3.66 0.70 2.12
CA THR A 26 3.96 -0.64 2.62
C THR A 26 4.25 -1.61 1.48
N ILE A 27 3.47 -1.56 0.38
CA ILE A 27 3.77 -2.34 -0.84
C ILE A 27 5.16 -1.97 -1.36
N LEU A 28 5.48 -0.67 -1.45
CA LEU A 28 6.77 -0.22 -1.95
C LEU A 28 7.93 -0.70 -1.06
N LYS A 29 7.78 -0.63 0.27
CA LYS A 29 8.77 -1.14 1.23
C LYS A 29 8.97 -2.65 1.09
N GLN A 30 7.91 -3.43 0.99
CA GLN A 30 7.99 -4.88 0.78
C GLN A 30 8.72 -5.22 -0.52
N ILE A 31 8.43 -4.51 -1.60
CA ILE A 31 9.13 -4.70 -2.87
C ILE A 31 10.61 -4.35 -2.73
N SER A 32 10.95 -3.26 -2.06
CA SER A 32 12.34 -2.91 -1.75
C SER A 32 13.07 -4.05 -1.02
N LEU A 33 12.41 -4.66 -0.03
CA LEU A 33 12.96 -5.80 0.71
C LEU A 33 13.11 -7.04 -0.18
N LEU A 34 12.11 -7.37 -1.00
CA LEU A 34 12.11 -8.53 -1.91
C LEU A 34 13.25 -8.46 -2.94
N TYR A 35 13.59 -7.25 -3.41
CA TYR A 35 14.66 -7.03 -4.38
C TYR A 35 15.99 -6.59 -3.75
N GLY A 36 16.13 -6.74 -2.44
CA GLY A 36 17.38 -6.47 -1.72
C GLY A 36 17.76 -5.00 -1.61
N GLN A 37 16.81 -4.09 -1.88
CA GLN A 37 17.01 -2.63 -1.77
C GLN A 37 16.58 -2.17 -0.38
N LYS A 38 17.48 -2.32 0.60
CA LYS A 38 17.17 -1.94 1.99
C LYS A 38 17.41 -0.46 2.21
N GLU A 39 16.39 0.25 2.68
CA GLU A 39 16.56 1.57 3.29
C GLU A 39 17.31 1.43 4.64
N SER A 40 18.01 2.47 5.05
CA SER A 40 18.61 2.49 6.39
C SER A 40 17.52 2.41 7.46
N LEU A 41 17.50 1.33 8.22
CA LEU A 41 16.49 1.11 9.27
C LEU A 41 16.54 2.20 10.35
N GLY A 42 17.71 2.79 10.60
CA GLY A 42 17.88 3.90 11.54
C GLY A 42 16.98 5.11 11.27
N LEU A 43 16.61 5.35 9.99
CA LEU A 43 15.68 6.41 9.62
C LEU A 43 14.27 6.21 10.21
N TYR A 44 13.91 4.96 10.55
CA TYR A 44 12.59 4.66 11.10
C TYR A 44 12.47 4.84 12.61
N LYS A 45 13.59 4.94 13.34
CA LYS A 45 13.59 5.05 14.81
C LYS A 45 12.74 6.21 15.31
N GLU A 46 12.98 7.40 14.80
CA GLU A 46 12.20 8.60 15.19
C GLU A 46 10.73 8.46 14.77
N TRP A 47 10.44 7.94 13.57
CA TRP A 47 9.08 7.73 13.13
C TRP A 47 8.33 6.73 14.01
N LEU A 48 8.97 5.66 14.46
CA LEU A 48 8.37 4.66 15.34
C LEU A 48 8.05 5.25 16.70
N GLN A 49 8.94 6.07 17.29
CA GLN A 49 8.69 6.78 18.54
C GLN A 49 7.53 7.78 18.40
N ARG A 50 7.53 8.59 17.35
CA ARG A 50 6.43 9.53 17.03
C ARG A 50 5.11 8.81 16.82
N ASN A 51 5.11 7.69 16.11
CA ASN A 51 3.90 6.89 15.87
C ASN A 51 3.35 6.30 17.18
N THR A 52 4.24 5.86 18.09
CA THR A 52 3.85 5.35 19.40
C THR A 52 3.18 6.43 20.23
N LEU A 53 3.82 7.60 20.38
CA LEU A 53 3.25 8.73 21.11
C LEU A 53 1.97 9.24 20.48
N THR A 54 1.92 9.39 19.14
CA THR A 54 0.71 9.80 18.41
C THR A 54 -0.44 8.84 18.67
N SER A 55 -0.18 7.52 18.67
CA SER A 55 -1.20 6.51 18.95
C SER A 55 -1.77 6.65 20.36
N ALA A 56 -0.91 6.85 21.37
CA ALA A 56 -1.34 7.07 22.74
C ALA A 56 -2.18 8.35 22.86
N LYS A 57 -1.69 9.48 22.33
CA LYS A 57 -2.40 10.77 22.39
C LYS A 57 -3.79 10.70 21.73
N GLN A 58 -3.89 10.10 20.56
CA GLN A 58 -5.18 9.97 19.86
C GLN A 58 -6.16 9.10 20.66
N LEU A 59 -5.69 7.98 21.23
CA LEU A 59 -6.55 7.13 22.05
C LEU A 59 -6.92 7.76 23.39
N VAL A 60 -6.05 8.54 24.03
CA VAL A 60 -6.41 9.35 25.22
C VAL A 60 -7.48 10.36 24.85
N LYS A 61 -7.37 11.05 23.69
CA LYS A 61 -8.39 11.94 23.16
C LYS A 61 -9.74 11.22 22.96
N VAL A 62 -9.73 10.02 22.40
CA VAL A 62 -10.93 9.17 22.27
C VAL A 62 -11.52 8.82 23.64
N CYS A 63 -10.67 8.43 24.62
CA CYS A 63 -11.14 8.20 26.00
C CYS A 63 -11.88 9.42 26.56
N ARG A 64 -11.27 10.61 26.45
CA ARG A 64 -11.88 11.87 26.94
C ARG A 64 -13.24 12.14 26.29
N ALA A 65 -13.36 11.85 24.98
CA ALA A 65 -14.57 12.11 24.23
C ALA A 65 -15.69 11.09 24.48
N LEU A 66 -15.37 9.80 24.52
CA LEU A 66 -16.35 8.72 24.51
C LEU A 66 -16.49 7.97 25.85
N LYS A 67 -15.42 7.90 26.63
CA LYS A 67 -15.32 7.07 27.85
C LYS A 67 -14.42 7.69 28.91
N PRO A 68 -14.70 8.94 29.39
CA PRO A 68 -13.77 9.66 30.29
C PRO A 68 -13.46 8.90 31.57
N ASP A 69 -14.41 8.11 32.09
CA ASP A 69 -14.24 7.34 33.36
C ASP A 69 -13.15 6.28 33.26
N LEU A 70 -12.79 5.81 32.06
CA LEU A 70 -11.72 4.83 31.86
C LEU A 70 -10.35 5.34 32.31
N LEU A 71 -10.15 6.65 32.36
CA LEU A 71 -8.89 7.29 32.77
C LEU A 71 -8.80 7.61 34.26
N SER A 72 -9.84 7.36 35.06
CA SER A 72 -9.87 7.72 36.48
C SER A 72 -8.76 7.05 37.30
N GLY A 73 -8.39 5.80 36.98
CA GLY A 73 -7.30 5.06 37.62
C GLY A 73 -5.91 5.27 37.01
N ALA A 74 -5.77 6.14 35.99
CA ALA A 74 -4.52 6.39 35.26
C ALA A 74 -4.44 7.86 34.78
N ALA A 75 -4.94 8.78 35.61
CA ALA A 75 -5.05 10.19 35.28
C ALA A 75 -3.68 10.85 35.05
N ASP A 76 -2.68 10.50 35.87
CA ASP A 76 -1.34 11.05 35.76
C ASP A 76 -0.63 10.60 34.48
N GLU A 77 -0.76 9.32 34.13
CA GLU A 77 -0.21 8.77 32.88
C GLU A 77 -0.90 9.40 31.66
N ALA A 78 -2.21 9.58 31.72
CA ALA A 78 -2.95 10.24 30.63
C ALA A 78 -2.53 11.70 30.46
N ALA A 79 -2.37 12.44 31.56
CA ALA A 79 -1.90 13.81 31.56
C ALA A 79 -0.46 13.93 31.00
N ALA A 80 0.43 13.01 31.38
CA ALA A 80 1.79 12.97 30.84
C ALA A 80 1.81 12.74 29.33
N VAL A 81 0.97 11.82 28.81
CA VAL A 81 0.82 11.57 27.37
C VAL A 81 0.25 12.80 26.66
N GLU A 82 -0.77 13.45 27.21
CA GLU A 82 -1.38 14.65 26.63
C GLU A 82 -0.40 15.82 26.52
N ALA A 83 0.43 16.03 27.58
CA ALA A 83 1.40 17.12 27.65
C ALA A 83 2.62 16.92 26.74
N ALA A 84 2.96 15.67 26.40
CA ALA A 84 4.15 15.36 25.63
C ALA A 84 4.11 15.96 24.22
N ASP A 85 5.26 16.45 23.75
CA ASP A 85 5.43 16.95 22.37
C ASP A 85 5.88 15.80 21.44
N VAL A 86 5.16 15.59 20.34
CA VAL A 86 5.47 14.53 19.38
C VAL A 86 6.76 14.75 18.59
N GLU A 87 7.29 15.98 18.60
CA GLU A 87 8.55 16.32 17.94
C GLU A 87 9.76 16.09 18.84
N GLN A 88 9.54 15.79 20.13
CA GLN A 88 10.60 15.49 21.09
C GLN A 88 10.79 13.99 21.29
N SER A 89 11.97 13.61 21.76
CA SER A 89 12.28 12.21 22.08
C SER A 89 11.41 11.73 23.24
N VAL A 90 10.89 10.51 23.11
CA VAL A 90 10.08 9.86 24.15
C VAL A 90 11.00 9.41 25.29
N THR A 91 10.74 9.88 26.53
CA THR A 91 11.49 9.43 27.71
C THR A 91 11.06 8.01 28.13
N PRO A 92 11.90 7.28 28.89
CA PRO A 92 11.54 5.96 29.41
C PRO A 92 10.27 5.99 30.29
N GLU A 93 10.08 7.05 31.08
CA GLU A 93 8.91 7.24 31.93
C GLU A 93 7.64 7.41 31.10
N LEU A 94 7.70 8.21 30.04
CA LEU A 94 6.59 8.39 29.11
C LEU A 94 6.27 7.10 28.35
N ALA A 95 7.30 6.35 27.95
CA ALA A 95 7.12 5.03 27.30
C ALA A 95 6.42 4.04 28.27
N ALA A 96 6.81 4.02 29.54
CA ALA A 96 6.17 3.21 30.57
C ALA A 96 4.71 3.63 30.82
N ALA A 97 4.42 4.94 30.84
CA ALA A 97 3.06 5.46 30.98
C ALA A 97 2.15 5.00 29.82
N MET A 98 2.63 5.10 28.58
CA MET A 98 1.90 4.62 27.38
C MET A 98 1.63 3.11 27.45
N ALA A 99 2.66 2.32 27.81
CA ALA A 99 2.53 0.87 27.97
C ALA A 99 1.52 0.50 29.06
N LYS A 100 1.54 1.21 30.20
CA LYS A 100 0.60 1.01 31.32
C LYS A 100 -0.84 1.32 30.91
N LEU A 101 -1.09 2.45 30.25
CA LEU A 101 -2.42 2.83 29.73
C LEU A 101 -2.98 1.77 28.76
N TRP A 102 -2.11 1.20 27.94
CA TRP A 102 -2.51 0.11 27.02
C TRP A 102 -2.75 -1.21 27.75
N ALA A 103 -1.83 -1.62 28.62
CA ALA A 103 -1.91 -2.90 29.36
C ALA A 103 -3.10 -2.96 30.31
N SER A 104 -3.40 -1.87 31.02
CA SER A 104 -4.53 -1.78 31.97
C SER A 104 -5.91 -1.68 31.31
N GLY A 105 -5.97 -1.47 29.99
CA GLY A 105 -7.20 -1.57 29.21
C GLY A 105 -7.81 -0.27 28.67
N PRO A 106 -7.68 0.92 29.30
CA PRO A 106 -8.36 2.15 28.87
C PRO A 106 -8.24 2.48 27.38
N LEU A 107 -7.01 2.40 26.84
CA LEU A 107 -6.80 2.70 25.43
C LEU A 107 -7.34 1.62 24.47
N LYS A 108 -7.39 0.35 24.91
CA LYS A 108 -8.00 -0.75 24.15
C LYS A 108 -9.49 -0.54 24.02
N GLU A 109 -10.15 -0.23 25.16
CA GLU A 109 -11.61 0.04 25.16
C GLU A 109 -11.97 1.29 24.38
N ALA A 110 -11.16 2.36 24.47
CA ALA A 110 -11.32 3.57 23.68
C ALA A 110 -11.26 3.26 22.16
N ARG A 111 -10.30 2.44 21.75
CA ARG A 111 -10.16 2.03 20.35
C ARG A 111 -11.38 1.29 19.85
N LEU A 112 -11.92 0.35 20.65
CA LEU A 112 -13.15 -0.39 20.31
C LEU A 112 -14.35 0.56 20.25
N ALA A 113 -14.48 1.48 21.20
CA ALA A 113 -15.56 2.49 21.19
C ALA A 113 -15.46 3.38 19.94
N ASN A 114 -14.27 3.78 19.52
CA ASN A 114 -14.07 4.58 18.31
C ASN A 114 -14.38 3.80 17.03
N PHE A 115 -14.23 2.48 16.99
CA PHE A 115 -14.68 1.67 15.85
C PHE A 115 -16.21 1.62 15.76
N ALA A 116 -16.91 1.48 16.89
CA ALA A 116 -18.36 1.48 16.91
C ALA A 116 -18.95 2.88 16.58
N THR A 117 -18.24 3.93 16.98
CA THR A 117 -18.65 5.33 16.70
C THR A 117 -17.40 6.13 16.31
N PRO A 118 -16.99 6.07 15.04
CA PRO A 118 -15.78 6.74 14.57
C PRO A 118 -15.90 8.27 14.71
N THR A 119 -15.14 8.83 15.63
CA THR A 119 -15.13 10.29 15.90
C THR A 119 -13.75 10.89 15.72
N GLU A 120 -12.71 10.08 15.90
CA GLU A 120 -11.33 10.51 15.85
C GLU A 120 -10.51 9.59 14.95
N TRP A 121 -9.57 10.19 14.25
CA TRP A 121 -8.56 9.40 13.54
C TRP A 121 -7.59 8.77 14.56
N VAL A 122 -7.33 7.47 14.41
CA VAL A 122 -6.38 6.70 15.20
C VAL A 122 -5.50 5.90 14.24
N PRO A 123 -4.16 5.85 14.45
CA PRO A 123 -3.29 5.01 13.63
C PRO A 123 -3.72 3.54 13.67
N ASP A 124 -3.76 2.88 12.51
CA ASP A 124 -4.13 1.46 12.40
C ASP A 124 -3.27 0.55 13.26
N GLN A 125 -1.97 0.84 13.30
CA GLN A 125 -0.96 0.07 14.02
C GLN A 125 -0.80 0.50 15.50
N ALA A 126 -1.76 1.27 16.04
CA ALA A 126 -1.72 1.68 17.45
C ALA A 126 -1.53 0.50 18.43
N PRO A 127 -2.19 -0.67 18.26
CA PRO A 127 -1.92 -1.83 19.10
C PRO A 127 -0.45 -2.24 19.10
N TYR A 128 0.14 -2.39 17.91
CA TYR A 128 1.54 -2.77 17.78
C TYR A 128 2.47 -1.78 18.47
N PHE A 129 2.26 -0.49 18.25
CA PHE A 129 3.10 0.55 18.83
C PHE A 129 2.99 0.59 20.35
N LEU A 130 1.80 0.45 20.91
CA LEU A 130 1.56 0.56 22.34
C LEU A 130 1.97 -0.71 23.10
N GLU A 131 1.82 -1.89 22.49
CA GLU A 131 2.34 -3.16 23.04
C GLU A 131 3.88 -3.15 23.10
N ASN A 132 4.51 -2.48 22.16
CA ASN A 132 5.96 -2.37 22.06
C ASN A 132 6.52 -1.02 22.55
N ALA A 133 5.74 -0.19 23.25
CA ALA A 133 6.12 1.18 23.57
C ALA A 133 7.48 1.29 24.27
N THR A 134 7.74 0.45 25.28
CA THR A 134 9.01 0.43 26.01
C THR A 134 10.19 0.00 25.13
N ARG A 135 10.00 -0.96 24.23
CA ARG A 135 11.02 -1.42 23.28
C ARG A 135 11.33 -0.34 22.22
N LEU A 136 10.29 0.16 21.53
CA LEU A 136 10.43 1.13 20.45
C LEU A 136 10.98 2.49 20.90
N CYS A 137 10.75 2.84 22.17
CA CYS A 137 11.20 4.12 22.74
C CYS A 137 12.49 3.99 23.57
N ALA A 138 13.10 2.81 23.66
CA ALA A 138 14.37 2.64 24.37
C ALA A 138 15.53 3.36 23.63
N ALA A 139 16.45 3.95 24.37
CA ALA A 139 17.61 4.62 23.78
C ALA A 139 18.47 3.68 22.93
N SER A 140 18.63 2.43 23.38
CA SER A 140 19.39 1.37 22.68
C SER A 140 18.60 0.66 21.58
N TYR A 141 17.38 1.08 21.28
CA TYR A 141 16.54 0.42 20.29
C TYR A 141 17.09 0.59 18.87
N GLU A 142 17.18 -0.53 18.14
CA GLU A 142 17.48 -0.58 16.72
C GLU A 142 16.26 -1.17 15.99
N PRO A 143 15.74 -0.47 14.95
CA PRO A 143 14.57 -0.94 14.20
C PRO A 143 14.85 -2.22 13.41
N GLU A 144 13.82 -3.06 13.31
CA GLU A 144 13.80 -4.26 12.47
C GLU A 144 12.95 -4.04 11.21
N ASP A 145 13.08 -4.93 10.21
CA ASP A 145 12.27 -4.86 8.98
C ASP A 145 10.76 -4.85 9.31
N ALA A 146 10.32 -5.67 10.28
CA ALA A 146 8.94 -5.72 10.75
C ALA A 146 8.43 -4.40 11.35
N ASP A 147 9.30 -3.66 12.05
CA ASP A 147 9.01 -2.34 12.59
C ASP A 147 8.86 -1.31 11.46
N SER A 148 9.80 -1.37 10.49
CA SER A 148 9.82 -0.45 9.35
C SER A 148 8.55 -0.54 8.50
N LEU A 149 8.03 -1.76 8.28
CA LEU A 149 6.80 -2.00 7.53
C LEU A 149 5.58 -1.37 8.22
N ARG A 150 5.56 -1.33 9.55
CA ARG A 150 4.48 -0.75 10.36
C ARG A 150 4.63 0.74 10.58
N ALA A 151 5.86 1.27 10.41
CA ALA A 151 6.11 2.70 10.59
C ALA A 151 5.26 3.53 9.62
N ARG A 152 4.42 4.40 10.17
CA ARG A 152 3.67 5.38 9.40
C ARG A 152 4.56 6.56 9.09
N THR A 153 4.95 6.65 7.84
CA THR A 153 5.65 7.81 7.28
C THR A 153 4.73 8.49 6.27
N LEU A 154 4.60 9.81 6.37
CA LEU A 154 3.86 10.56 5.35
C LEU A 154 4.68 10.57 4.05
N THR A 155 4.08 10.04 2.97
CA THR A 155 4.70 10.15 1.64
C THR A 155 4.49 11.56 1.12
N VAL A 156 5.57 12.31 1.04
CA VAL A 156 5.61 13.64 0.41
C VAL A 156 6.24 13.49 -0.97
N GLY A 157 5.53 13.93 -2.00
CA GLY A 157 6.00 13.83 -3.38
C GLY A 157 5.82 12.44 -3.99
N VAL A 158 6.85 11.99 -4.68
CA VAL A 158 6.88 10.73 -5.43
C VAL A 158 8.05 9.89 -4.93
N LYS A 159 7.80 8.63 -4.58
CA LYS A 159 8.83 7.64 -4.27
C LYS A 159 8.75 6.51 -5.29
N SER A 160 9.86 5.91 -5.66
CA SER A 160 9.87 4.76 -6.56
C SER A 160 10.89 3.72 -6.14
N VAL A 161 10.61 2.48 -6.54
CA VAL A 161 11.54 1.35 -6.48
C VAL A 161 11.69 0.80 -7.88
N GLU A 162 12.92 0.61 -8.32
CA GLU A 162 13.27 0.06 -9.62
C GLU A 162 13.86 -1.35 -9.43
N PHE A 163 13.43 -2.27 -10.25
CA PHE A 163 13.90 -3.64 -10.24
C PHE A 163 13.80 -4.23 -11.65
N ALA A 164 14.50 -5.31 -11.92
CA ALA A 164 14.61 -5.86 -13.25
C ALA A 164 14.38 -7.36 -13.27
N ASP A 165 13.75 -7.82 -14.35
CA ASP A 165 13.62 -9.25 -14.67
C ASP A 165 14.34 -9.57 -15.96
N LYS A 166 15.13 -10.65 -15.92
CA LYS A 166 15.67 -11.24 -17.14
C LYS A 166 14.54 -11.86 -17.95
N VAL A 167 14.48 -11.53 -19.23
CA VAL A 167 13.53 -12.13 -20.16
C VAL A 167 14.17 -13.36 -20.79
N ASP A 168 13.66 -14.51 -20.43
CA ASP A 168 14.06 -15.81 -21.00
C ASP A 168 12.82 -16.68 -21.27
N GLY A 169 13.01 -17.91 -21.69
CA GLY A 169 11.92 -18.84 -21.96
C GLY A 169 11.03 -19.09 -20.75
N ALA A 170 11.60 -19.13 -19.52
CA ALA A 170 10.82 -19.28 -18.29
C ALA A 170 9.95 -18.04 -18.02
N TYR A 171 10.51 -16.85 -18.20
CA TYR A 171 9.75 -15.59 -18.10
C TYR A 171 8.56 -15.57 -19.07
N LEU A 172 8.78 -15.92 -20.35
CA LEU A 172 7.74 -15.95 -21.35
C LEU A 172 6.63 -16.95 -21.00
N MET A 173 6.99 -18.15 -20.56
CA MET A 173 6.01 -19.17 -20.14
C MET A 173 5.16 -18.69 -18.96
N GLN A 174 5.76 -17.99 -18.03
CA GLN A 174 5.08 -17.49 -16.83
C GLN A 174 4.18 -16.28 -17.13
N HIS A 175 4.65 -15.33 -17.93
CA HIS A 175 4.02 -14.02 -18.08
C HIS A 175 3.33 -13.82 -19.45
N LEU A 176 3.81 -14.51 -20.48
CA LEU A 176 3.33 -14.39 -21.85
C LEU A 176 3.21 -15.78 -22.53
N PRO A 177 2.37 -16.69 -22.03
CA PRO A 177 2.32 -18.08 -22.51
C PRO A 177 2.00 -18.19 -24.00
N ILE A 178 1.22 -17.27 -24.58
CA ILE A 178 0.95 -17.24 -26.04
C ILE A 178 2.23 -16.88 -26.81
N ALA A 179 3.00 -15.90 -26.32
CA ALA A 179 4.26 -15.51 -26.94
C ALA A 179 5.32 -16.61 -26.83
N ALA A 180 5.33 -17.37 -25.74
CA ALA A 180 6.23 -18.51 -25.55
C ALA A 180 6.02 -19.64 -26.55
N GLN A 181 4.83 -19.76 -27.15
CA GLN A 181 4.55 -20.73 -28.22
C GLN A 181 5.11 -20.29 -29.58
N VAL A 182 5.38 -19.00 -29.76
CA VAL A 182 5.85 -18.42 -31.03
C VAL A 182 7.36 -18.15 -30.99
N ILE A 183 7.93 -17.92 -29.81
CA ILE A 183 9.34 -17.61 -29.64
C ILE A 183 10.04 -18.78 -28.93
N GLU A 184 10.94 -19.45 -29.63
CA GLU A 184 11.82 -20.43 -28.99
C GLU A 184 12.77 -19.72 -28.00
N GLY A 185 12.93 -20.29 -26.80
CA GLY A 185 13.76 -19.69 -25.75
C GLY A 185 15.22 -19.45 -26.16
N SER A 186 15.75 -20.24 -27.12
CA SER A 186 17.06 -20.06 -27.74
C SER A 186 17.19 -18.77 -28.56
N ASP A 187 16.09 -18.19 -28.98
CA ASP A 187 16.03 -17.00 -29.80
C ASP A 187 16.02 -15.69 -29.00
N ILE A 188 15.89 -15.76 -27.67
CA ILE A 188 15.90 -14.59 -26.83
C ILE A 188 17.34 -14.20 -26.49
N PRO A 189 17.76 -12.97 -26.78
CA PRO A 189 19.10 -12.53 -26.42
C PRO A 189 19.34 -12.62 -24.92
N SER A 190 20.50 -13.13 -24.51
CA SER A 190 20.86 -13.32 -23.09
C SER A 190 20.87 -12.02 -22.26
N LEU A 191 20.88 -10.88 -22.92
CA LEU A 191 20.86 -9.54 -22.30
C LEU A 191 19.45 -8.89 -22.33
N CYS A 192 18.42 -9.62 -22.78
CA CYS A 192 17.07 -9.07 -22.78
C CYS A 192 16.54 -8.98 -21.34
N GLN A 193 16.26 -7.77 -20.90
CA GLN A 193 15.82 -7.46 -19.56
C GLN A 193 14.66 -6.47 -19.62
N LEU A 194 13.64 -6.68 -18.80
CA LEU A 194 12.60 -5.70 -18.54
C LEU A 194 12.86 -5.00 -17.23
N ASP A 195 12.91 -3.69 -17.29
CA ASP A 195 13.00 -2.86 -16.10
C ASP A 195 11.61 -2.49 -15.60
N TRP A 196 11.42 -2.62 -14.32
CA TRP A 196 10.19 -2.30 -13.63
C TRP A 196 10.40 -1.10 -12.73
N GLN A 197 9.45 -0.19 -12.74
CA GLN A 197 9.42 0.92 -11.80
C GLN A 197 8.06 0.95 -11.12
N MET A 198 8.04 0.72 -9.82
CA MET A 198 6.83 0.92 -9.02
C MET A 198 6.90 2.27 -8.32
N ILE A 199 5.86 3.06 -8.51
CA ILE A 199 5.81 4.47 -8.08
C ILE A 199 4.72 4.63 -7.02
N ASP A 200 5.11 5.06 -5.82
CA ASP A 200 4.20 5.51 -4.75
C ASP A 200 4.07 7.04 -4.79
N VAL A 201 2.84 7.51 -4.85
CA VAL A 201 2.52 8.93 -4.77
C VAL A 201 1.74 9.23 -3.50
N GLY A 202 2.00 10.38 -2.88
CA GLY A 202 1.31 10.79 -1.67
C GLY A 202 -0.22 10.72 -1.82
N GLY A 203 -0.89 10.00 -0.91
CA GLY A 203 -2.35 9.77 -0.96
C GLY A 203 -3.17 10.82 -0.22
N GLN A 204 -2.53 11.66 0.59
CA GLN A 204 -3.18 12.74 1.32
C GLN A 204 -3.74 13.80 0.35
N ARG A 205 -4.80 14.52 0.77
CA ARG A 205 -5.53 15.47 -0.11
C ARG A 205 -4.62 16.51 -0.77
N ASN A 206 -3.65 17.04 -0.02
CA ASN A 206 -2.69 18.04 -0.52
C ASN A 206 -1.68 17.47 -1.54
N GLU A 207 -1.40 16.17 -1.52
CA GLU A 207 -0.43 15.52 -2.41
C GLU A 207 -1.05 15.10 -3.77
N ARG A 208 -2.36 14.93 -3.86
CA ARG A 208 -3.06 14.39 -5.04
C ARG A 208 -2.89 15.20 -6.33
N ARG A 209 -2.55 16.49 -6.22
CA ARG A 209 -2.23 17.32 -7.39
C ARG A 209 -0.99 16.82 -8.14
N LYS A 210 -0.06 16.19 -7.43
CA LYS A 210 1.17 15.64 -7.97
C LYS A 210 0.94 14.36 -8.78
N TRP A 211 -0.21 13.70 -8.60
CA TRP A 211 -0.56 12.48 -9.34
C TRP A 211 -0.51 12.70 -10.85
N LEU A 212 -1.01 13.84 -11.34
CA LEU A 212 -1.02 14.17 -12.77
C LEU A 212 0.38 14.13 -13.41
N HIS A 213 1.41 14.52 -12.69
CA HIS A 213 2.79 14.52 -13.19
C HIS A 213 3.43 13.12 -13.19
N ALA A 214 3.01 12.23 -12.28
CA ALA A 214 3.52 10.86 -12.19
C ALA A 214 2.86 9.91 -13.21
N LEU A 215 1.77 10.36 -13.85
CA LEU A 215 0.85 9.52 -14.63
C LEU A 215 1.30 9.20 -16.04
N SER A 216 2.28 9.93 -16.61
CA SER A 216 2.73 9.68 -17.99
C SER A 216 3.31 8.27 -18.12
N ASP A 217 2.86 7.55 -19.15
CA ASP A 217 3.37 6.23 -19.55
C ASP A 217 3.15 5.07 -18.55
N ALA A 218 2.23 5.22 -17.59
CA ALA A 218 1.88 4.14 -16.69
C ALA A 218 1.33 2.91 -17.45
N LYS A 219 1.95 1.75 -17.22
CA LYS A 219 1.58 0.47 -17.83
C LYS A 219 0.52 -0.27 -17.02
N ALA A 220 0.34 0.06 -15.75
CA ALA A 220 -0.75 -0.39 -14.89
C ALA A 220 -0.99 0.60 -13.75
N LEU A 221 -2.23 0.58 -13.25
CA LEU A 221 -2.61 1.22 -12.00
C LEU A 221 -2.87 0.16 -10.93
N VAL A 222 -2.26 0.29 -9.78
CA VAL A 222 -2.57 -0.51 -8.59
C VAL A 222 -3.29 0.40 -7.60
N TRP A 223 -4.57 0.15 -7.42
CA TRP A 223 -5.41 0.89 -6.47
C TRP A 223 -5.45 0.18 -5.14
N THR A 224 -5.06 0.86 -4.06
CA THR A 224 -5.13 0.30 -2.71
C THR A 224 -6.31 0.84 -1.93
N ALA A 225 -7.02 -0.03 -1.20
CA ALA A 225 -8.10 0.32 -0.29
C ALA A 225 -8.05 -0.59 0.94
N GLY A 226 -8.06 -0.01 2.14
CA GLY A 226 -8.00 -0.78 3.38
C GLY A 226 -9.38 -1.35 3.75
N LEU A 227 -9.50 -2.66 3.93
CA LEU A 227 -10.78 -3.30 4.27
C LEU A 227 -11.35 -2.79 5.60
N SER A 228 -10.50 -2.51 6.59
CA SER A 228 -10.93 -1.98 7.90
C SER A 228 -11.37 -0.51 7.88
N GLU A 229 -11.24 0.18 6.74
CA GLU A 229 -11.47 1.63 6.65
C GLU A 229 -12.94 2.06 6.67
N TYR A 230 -13.87 1.13 6.68
CA TYR A 230 -15.28 1.43 6.91
C TYR A 230 -15.57 1.88 8.35
N GLN A 231 -14.71 1.54 9.30
CA GLN A 231 -14.80 1.93 10.72
C GLN A 231 -13.88 3.13 11.06
N GLN A 232 -13.38 3.84 10.08
CA GLN A 232 -12.33 4.85 10.30
C GLN A 232 -12.66 6.14 9.59
N VAL A 233 -12.29 7.25 10.22
CA VAL A 233 -12.40 8.58 9.64
C VAL A 233 -11.05 9.05 9.08
N LEU A 234 -11.12 10.04 8.20
CA LEU A 234 -9.92 10.64 7.62
C LEU A 234 -9.14 11.45 8.67
N TYR A 235 -7.82 11.43 8.54
CA TYR A 235 -6.96 12.31 9.32
C TYR A 235 -7.26 13.80 9.07
N GLU A 236 -7.50 14.16 7.81
CA GLU A 236 -7.75 15.54 7.39
C GLU A 236 -9.19 16.01 7.64
N ASP A 237 -10.12 15.08 7.84
CA ASP A 237 -11.56 15.38 7.93
C ASP A 237 -12.29 14.27 8.69
N PRO A 238 -12.38 14.35 10.02
CA PRO A 238 -13.02 13.32 10.83
C PRO A 238 -14.53 13.13 10.58
N SER A 239 -15.16 14.00 9.80
CA SER A 239 -16.56 13.82 9.41
C SER A 239 -16.75 12.79 8.28
N LYS A 240 -15.65 12.33 7.63
CA LYS A 240 -15.70 11.49 6.45
C LYS A 240 -15.10 10.11 6.69
N ILE A 241 -15.87 9.07 6.37
CA ILE A 241 -15.41 7.67 6.42
C ILE A 241 -14.40 7.42 5.30
N ARG A 242 -13.27 6.80 5.63
CA ARG A 242 -12.13 6.55 4.72
C ARG A 242 -12.52 5.70 3.51
N MET A 243 -13.30 4.63 3.70
CA MET A 243 -13.75 3.77 2.60
C MET A 243 -14.63 4.52 1.60
N LEU A 244 -15.50 5.42 2.06
CA LEU A 244 -16.35 6.21 1.17
C LEU A 244 -15.51 7.19 0.33
N GLU A 245 -14.50 7.83 0.92
CA GLU A 245 -13.58 8.66 0.16
C GLU A 245 -12.75 7.83 -0.84
N SER A 246 -12.33 6.62 -0.46
CA SER A 246 -11.61 5.74 -1.37
C SER A 246 -12.45 5.41 -2.62
N LEU A 247 -13.75 5.15 -2.47
CA LEU A 247 -14.68 4.93 -3.58
C LEU A 247 -14.83 6.16 -4.48
N GLU A 248 -14.96 7.36 -3.91
CA GLU A 248 -15.06 8.61 -4.67
C GLU A 248 -13.78 8.91 -5.45
N LEU A 249 -12.63 8.68 -4.82
CA LEU A 249 -11.34 8.85 -5.49
C LEU A 249 -11.13 7.84 -6.60
N PHE A 250 -11.51 6.57 -6.38
CA PHE A 250 -11.45 5.53 -7.39
C PHE A 250 -12.28 5.92 -8.61
N GLU A 251 -13.52 6.36 -8.42
CA GLU A 251 -14.40 6.82 -9.51
C GLU A 251 -13.73 7.89 -10.36
N LYS A 252 -13.12 8.88 -9.72
CA LYS A 252 -12.43 9.98 -10.39
C LYS A 252 -11.24 9.52 -11.21
N TRP A 253 -10.38 8.66 -10.63
CA TRP A 253 -9.10 8.31 -11.25
C TRP A 253 -9.20 7.11 -12.18
N ALA A 254 -9.96 6.09 -11.86
CA ALA A 254 -10.17 4.93 -12.72
C ALA A 254 -10.84 5.30 -14.05
N ASN A 255 -11.65 6.36 -14.07
CA ASN A 255 -12.33 6.86 -15.28
C ASN A 255 -11.60 8.03 -15.96
N ASN A 256 -10.39 8.35 -15.55
CA ASN A 256 -9.60 9.40 -16.19
C ASN A 256 -9.20 8.95 -17.61
N ALA A 257 -9.36 9.85 -18.59
CA ALA A 257 -9.08 9.57 -19.99
C ALA A 257 -7.63 9.11 -20.27
N GLN A 258 -6.67 9.61 -19.48
CA GLN A 258 -5.26 9.19 -19.58
C GLN A 258 -5.05 7.71 -19.29
N PHE A 259 -5.94 7.07 -18.53
CA PHE A 259 -5.88 5.66 -18.17
C PHE A 259 -6.87 4.79 -18.90
N ALA A 260 -7.56 5.31 -19.92
CA ALA A 260 -8.64 4.59 -20.60
C ALA A 260 -8.26 3.16 -21.01
N GLN A 261 -7.01 2.93 -21.40
CA GLN A 261 -6.47 1.64 -21.83
C GLN A 261 -5.53 1.00 -20.79
N THR A 262 -5.30 1.64 -19.63
CA THR A 262 -4.37 1.12 -18.63
C THR A 262 -5.07 0.12 -17.72
N PRO A 263 -4.59 -1.13 -17.56
CA PRO A 263 -5.20 -2.11 -16.68
C PRO A 263 -5.17 -1.64 -15.23
N ILE A 264 -6.23 -1.97 -14.48
CA ILE A 264 -6.33 -1.64 -13.05
C ILE A 264 -6.30 -2.92 -12.24
N VAL A 265 -5.48 -2.92 -11.21
CA VAL A 265 -5.48 -3.92 -10.14
C VAL A 265 -5.96 -3.25 -8.86
N VAL A 266 -7.02 -3.75 -8.27
CA VAL A 266 -7.52 -3.27 -6.95
C VAL A 266 -7.02 -4.21 -5.87
N VAL A 267 -6.28 -3.65 -4.91
CA VAL A 267 -5.74 -4.39 -3.77
C VAL A 267 -6.46 -3.98 -2.51
N PHE A 268 -7.28 -4.86 -1.98
CA PHE A 268 -7.85 -4.73 -0.65
C PHE A 268 -6.79 -5.13 0.37
N THR A 269 -6.32 -4.15 1.11
CA THR A 269 -5.27 -4.26 2.12
C THR A 269 -5.85 -4.40 3.52
N LYS A 270 -5.00 -4.59 4.53
CA LYS A 270 -5.37 -4.65 5.95
C LYS A 270 -6.41 -5.74 6.25
N LYS A 271 -6.25 -6.89 5.58
CA LYS A 271 -7.11 -8.06 5.80
C LYS A 271 -7.06 -8.52 7.24
N ASP A 272 -5.89 -8.55 7.83
CA ASP A 272 -5.61 -8.86 9.23
C ASP A 272 -6.43 -7.97 10.19
N LEU A 273 -6.40 -6.66 9.98
CA LEU A 273 -7.15 -5.70 10.79
C LEU A 273 -8.67 -5.82 10.58
N PHE A 274 -9.09 -6.10 9.35
CA PHE A 274 -10.49 -6.34 9.04
C PHE A 274 -11.01 -7.59 9.75
N GLU A 275 -10.27 -8.68 9.72
CA GLU A 275 -10.64 -9.92 10.38
C GLU A 275 -10.68 -9.80 11.91
N ALA A 276 -9.68 -9.11 12.47
CA ALA A 276 -9.56 -8.90 13.92
C ALA A 276 -10.61 -7.95 14.52
N ASN A 277 -11.04 -6.95 13.74
CA ASN A 277 -11.92 -5.89 14.24
C ASN A 277 -13.29 -5.87 13.53
N TRP A 278 -13.68 -6.97 12.90
CA TRP A 278 -14.96 -7.04 12.20
C TRP A 278 -16.14 -6.73 13.10
N ASP A 279 -16.95 -5.77 12.68
CA ASP A 279 -18.21 -5.41 13.30
C ASP A 279 -19.30 -5.25 12.23
N GLU A 280 -20.24 -6.16 12.23
CA GLU A 280 -21.34 -6.25 11.25
C GLU A 280 -22.24 -5.02 11.30
N ALA A 281 -22.55 -4.53 12.52
CA ALA A 281 -23.43 -3.40 12.70
C ALA A 281 -22.81 -2.11 12.15
N SER A 282 -21.53 -1.90 12.41
CA SER A 282 -20.77 -0.76 11.84
C SER A 282 -20.68 -0.84 10.32
N PHE A 283 -20.46 -2.03 9.75
CA PHE A 283 -20.46 -2.19 8.30
C PHE A 283 -21.80 -1.87 7.69
N LYS A 284 -22.90 -2.40 8.27
CA LYS A 284 -24.28 -2.13 7.85
C LYS A 284 -24.66 -0.64 7.94
N LYS A 285 -24.14 0.06 8.96
CA LYS A 285 -24.36 1.50 9.14
C LYS A 285 -23.76 2.31 7.98
N VAL A 286 -22.57 1.93 7.52
CA VAL A 286 -21.87 2.60 6.40
C VAL A 286 -22.45 2.18 5.06
N PHE A 287 -22.85 0.92 4.93
CA PHE A 287 -23.41 0.33 3.71
C PHE A 287 -24.81 -0.25 3.94
N PRO A 288 -25.87 0.60 4.06
CA PRO A 288 -27.22 0.13 4.40
C PRO A 288 -27.82 -0.87 3.41
N ALA A 289 -27.40 -0.83 2.15
CA ALA A 289 -27.87 -1.75 1.11
C ALA A 289 -27.21 -3.15 1.19
N TRP A 290 -26.14 -3.32 1.96
CA TRP A 290 -25.51 -4.62 2.14
C TRP A 290 -26.40 -5.55 2.95
N ALA A 291 -26.49 -6.82 2.53
CA ALA A 291 -27.14 -7.89 3.26
C ALA A 291 -26.11 -8.99 3.57
N PRO A 292 -25.99 -9.45 4.82
CA PRO A 292 -25.04 -10.50 5.18
C PRO A 292 -25.38 -11.82 4.48
N GLY A 293 -24.35 -12.51 3.97
CA GLY A 293 -24.45 -13.90 3.51
C GLY A 293 -24.16 -14.89 4.63
N ALA A 294 -24.01 -16.16 4.29
CA ALA A 294 -23.64 -17.21 5.25
C ALA A 294 -22.30 -16.93 5.95
N ASP A 295 -21.36 -16.34 5.24
CA ASP A 295 -20.15 -15.73 5.78
C ASP A 295 -20.25 -14.20 5.60
N ALA A 296 -20.50 -13.49 6.70
CA ALA A 296 -20.69 -12.05 6.70
C ALA A 296 -19.43 -11.30 6.22
N LYS A 297 -18.23 -11.75 6.62
CA LYS A 297 -16.98 -11.12 6.20
C LYS A 297 -16.73 -11.30 4.70
N ALA A 298 -16.89 -12.51 4.19
CA ALA A 298 -16.74 -12.79 2.77
C ALA A 298 -17.76 -12.02 1.92
N SER A 299 -19.03 -11.95 2.39
CA SER A 299 -20.09 -11.18 1.71
C SER A 299 -19.81 -9.67 1.73
N ALA A 300 -19.21 -9.13 2.80
CA ALA A 300 -18.82 -7.73 2.88
C ALA A 300 -17.69 -7.41 1.88
N ILE A 301 -16.68 -8.28 1.76
CA ILE A 301 -15.62 -8.12 0.76
C ILE A 301 -16.19 -8.18 -0.66
N ALA A 302 -17.10 -9.13 -0.94
CA ALA A 302 -17.77 -9.22 -2.23
C ALA A 302 -18.60 -7.96 -2.54
N TYR A 303 -19.33 -7.46 -1.57
CA TYR A 303 -20.08 -6.20 -1.70
C TYR A 303 -19.17 -5.00 -1.99
N LEU A 304 -18.05 -4.87 -1.29
CA LEU A 304 -17.07 -3.81 -1.58
C LEU A 304 -16.54 -3.91 -3.03
N LYS A 305 -16.24 -5.12 -3.52
CA LYS A 305 -15.85 -5.32 -4.94
C LYS A 305 -16.92 -4.77 -5.88
N GLU A 306 -18.18 -5.06 -5.62
CA GLU A 306 -19.30 -4.54 -6.42
C GLU A 306 -19.40 -3.00 -6.35
N GLN A 307 -19.17 -2.40 -5.17
CA GLN A 307 -19.13 -0.95 -5.03
C GLN A 307 -18.04 -0.31 -5.88
N PHE A 308 -16.82 -0.88 -5.90
CA PHE A 308 -15.75 -0.41 -6.80
C PHE A 308 -16.10 -0.61 -8.27
N LEU A 309 -16.68 -1.75 -8.64
CA LEU A 309 -17.12 -2.01 -10.03
C LEU A 309 -18.21 -1.03 -10.48
N ALA A 310 -19.15 -0.69 -9.60
CA ALA A 310 -20.24 0.25 -9.88
C ALA A 310 -19.74 1.69 -10.15
N LYS A 311 -18.51 2.02 -9.72
CA LYS A 311 -17.88 3.31 -9.98
C LYS A 311 -17.25 3.43 -11.37
N LEU A 312 -17.14 2.34 -12.11
CA LEU A 312 -16.52 2.34 -13.44
C LEU A 312 -17.54 2.72 -14.53
N LYS A 313 -17.08 3.48 -15.52
CA LYS A 313 -17.84 3.71 -16.75
C LYS A 313 -17.96 2.40 -17.55
N ALA A 314 -19.06 2.25 -18.30
CA ALA A 314 -19.39 1.02 -19.02
C ALA A 314 -18.29 0.53 -20.00
N GLN A 315 -17.52 1.46 -20.58
CA GLN A 315 -16.45 1.13 -21.54
C GLN A 315 -15.13 0.73 -20.86
N ARG A 316 -15.07 0.84 -19.54
CA ARG A 316 -13.83 0.55 -18.78
C ARG A 316 -13.66 -0.93 -18.55
N GLU A 317 -12.47 -1.47 -18.81
CA GLU A 317 -12.12 -2.84 -18.45
C GLU A 317 -12.24 -3.03 -16.93
N LYS A 318 -12.81 -4.18 -16.53
CA LYS A 318 -12.97 -4.50 -15.11
C LYS A 318 -11.63 -4.80 -14.48
N PRO A 319 -11.35 -4.23 -13.29
CA PRO A 319 -10.12 -4.50 -12.58
C PRO A 319 -10.05 -5.92 -12.04
N THR A 320 -8.82 -6.42 -11.87
CA THR A 320 -8.56 -7.61 -11.09
C THR A 320 -8.47 -7.24 -9.60
N PHE A 321 -9.07 -8.05 -8.72
CA PHE A 321 -9.11 -7.79 -7.28
C PHE A 321 -8.26 -8.78 -6.50
N TYR A 322 -7.45 -8.27 -5.59
CA TYR A 322 -6.71 -9.06 -4.59
C TYR A 322 -7.07 -8.61 -3.18
N THR A 323 -6.98 -9.51 -2.23
CA THR A 323 -7.25 -9.24 -0.81
C THR A 323 -6.15 -9.89 0.02
N LEU A 324 -5.36 -9.07 0.73
CA LEU A 324 -4.17 -9.57 1.43
C LEU A 324 -3.75 -8.71 2.64
N ASP A 325 -2.91 -9.33 3.46
CA ASP A 325 -2.13 -8.66 4.49
C ASP A 325 -0.79 -8.22 3.89
N LEU A 326 -0.51 -6.92 3.93
CA LEU A 326 0.74 -6.36 3.40
C LEU A 326 1.95 -6.57 4.32
N THR A 327 1.76 -7.06 5.54
CA THR A 327 2.86 -7.43 6.44
C THR A 327 3.40 -8.84 6.15
N ASP A 328 2.66 -9.63 5.37
CA ASP A 328 3.03 -10.95 4.90
C ASP A 328 3.81 -10.86 3.58
N ALA A 329 5.10 -11.16 3.63
CA ALA A 329 6.01 -11.04 2.48
C ALA A 329 5.66 -12.01 1.34
N ASP A 330 5.16 -13.21 1.66
CA ASP A 330 4.79 -14.21 0.66
C ASP A 330 3.56 -13.75 -0.14
N GLN A 331 2.54 -13.21 0.54
CA GLN A 331 1.37 -12.65 -0.13
C GLN A 331 1.74 -11.47 -1.04
N VAL A 332 2.66 -10.61 -0.61
CA VAL A 332 3.12 -9.48 -1.45
C VAL A 332 3.97 -9.97 -2.62
N SER A 333 4.82 -10.96 -2.41
CA SER A 333 5.59 -11.59 -3.49
C SER A 333 4.68 -12.15 -4.58
N GLU A 334 3.62 -12.84 -4.20
CA GLU A 334 2.63 -13.37 -5.15
C GLU A 334 1.84 -12.26 -5.85
N LEU A 335 1.44 -11.21 -5.12
CA LEU A 335 0.82 -10.03 -5.73
C LEU A 335 1.71 -9.41 -6.80
N VAL A 336 3.02 -9.27 -6.55
CA VAL A 336 3.97 -8.69 -7.52
C VAL A 336 4.05 -9.54 -8.78
N LYS A 337 4.09 -10.89 -8.65
CA LYS A 337 4.07 -11.80 -9.79
C LYS A 337 2.80 -11.63 -10.63
N GLU A 338 1.65 -11.55 -9.97
CA GLU A 338 0.36 -11.37 -10.65
C GLU A 338 0.25 -9.99 -11.33
N ILE A 339 0.72 -8.91 -10.70
CA ILE A 339 0.79 -7.59 -11.32
C ILE A 339 1.67 -7.66 -12.58
N LYS A 340 2.85 -8.25 -12.50
CA LYS A 340 3.74 -8.44 -13.65
C LYS A 340 3.05 -9.21 -14.78
N ARG A 341 2.35 -10.29 -14.47
CA ARG A 341 1.60 -11.10 -15.43
C ARG A 341 0.52 -10.27 -16.15
N ILE A 342 -0.27 -9.48 -15.40
CA ILE A 342 -1.31 -8.61 -15.96
C ILE A 342 -0.68 -7.54 -16.87
N VAL A 343 0.38 -6.88 -16.39
CA VAL A 343 1.08 -5.84 -17.16
C VAL A 343 1.68 -6.42 -18.43
N ALA A 344 2.34 -7.58 -18.34
CA ALA A 344 2.96 -8.24 -19.49
C ALA A 344 1.90 -8.67 -20.52
N ALA A 345 0.80 -9.26 -20.09
CA ALA A 345 -0.28 -9.67 -20.98
C ALA A 345 -0.91 -8.47 -21.70
N HIS A 346 -1.19 -7.38 -20.96
CA HIS A 346 -1.79 -6.18 -21.54
C HIS A 346 -0.85 -5.41 -22.47
N ASN A 347 0.46 -5.46 -22.21
CA ASN A 347 1.48 -4.80 -23.02
C ASN A 347 2.29 -5.79 -23.88
N SER A 348 1.72 -6.93 -24.23
CA SER A 348 2.40 -8.01 -24.97
C SER A 348 3.00 -7.53 -26.29
N GLY A 349 2.30 -6.73 -27.08
CA GLY A 349 2.83 -6.16 -28.31
C GLY A 349 4.09 -5.33 -28.08
N TYR A 350 4.07 -4.45 -27.10
CA TYR A 350 5.22 -3.61 -26.75
C TYR A 350 6.43 -4.46 -26.31
N ILE A 351 6.21 -5.50 -25.48
CA ILE A 351 7.28 -6.41 -25.04
C ILE A 351 7.84 -7.21 -26.22
N MET A 352 6.98 -7.68 -27.14
CA MET A 352 7.38 -8.42 -28.33
C MET A 352 8.22 -7.55 -29.28
N ASP A 353 7.81 -6.31 -29.54
CA ASP A 353 8.58 -5.36 -30.33
C ASP A 353 9.95 -5.06 -29.70
N PHE A 354 9.99 -4.95 -28.38
CA PHE A 354 11.22 -4.77 -27.62
C PHE A 354 12.17 -5.95 -27.79
N ILE A 355 11.71 -7.21 -27.60
CA ILE A 355 12.48 -8.43 -27.83
C ILE A 355 13.01 -8.48 -29.28
N ALA A 356 12.15 -8.20 -30.26
CA ALA A 356 12.54 -8.19 -31.67
C ALA A 356 13.64 -7.15 -31.97
N SER A 357 13.65 -6.02 -31.28
CA SER A 357 14.70 -5.00 -31.46
C SER A 357 16.09 -5.49 -31.05
N PHE A 358 16.18 -6.37 -30.02
CA PHE A 358 17.44 -7.00 -29.62
C PHE A 358 17.96 -8.00 -30.65
N LYS A 359 17.08 -8.78 -31.30
CA LYS A 359 17.47 -9.72 -32.36
C LYS A 359 18.13 -9.00 -33.53
N LYS A 360 17.52 -7.92 -34.04
CA LYS A 360 18.06 -7.13 -35.17
C LYS A 360 19.44 -6.55 -34.87
N LYS A 361 19.70 -6.10 -33.64
CA LYS A 361 21.02 -5.58 -33.26
C LYS A 361 22.09 -6.65 -33.23
N LYS A 362 21.76 -7.89 -32.80
CA LYS A 362 22.70 -9.00 -32.77
C LYS A 362 23.10 -9.47 -34.17
N GLU A 363 22.16 -9.47 -35.12
CA GLU A 363 22.40 -9.79 -36.52
C GLU A 363 23.29 -8.72 -37.20
N ALA A 364 22.98 -7.42 -36.96
CA ALA A 364 23.78 -6.31 -37.51
C ALA A 364 25.20 -6.21 -36.92
N GLY A 365 25.40 -6.59 -35.63
CA GLY A 365 26.72 -6.58 -34.99
C GLY A 365 27.58 -7.82 -35.26
N GLY A 366 26.99 -8.91 -35.77
CA GLY A 366 27.67 -10.17 -36.11
C GLY A 366 28.45 -10.12 -37.42
N ASP A 367 28.10 -9.27 -38.37
CA ASP A 367 28.73 -9.16 -39.69
C ASP A 367 30.03 -8.34 -39.71
N GLY A 368 30.36 -7.63 -38.61
CA GLY A 368 31.57 -6.80 -38.49
C GLY A 368 32.84 -7.52 -38.09
N LYS A 369 32.81 -8.84 -37.78
CA LYS A 369 33.96 -9.64 -37.35
C LYS A 369 34.42 -10.72 -38.37
N ARG A 370 33.90 -10.67 -39.59
CA ARG A 370 34.37 -11.50 -40.70
C ARG A 370 34.83 -10.61 -41.85
N ARG A 371 35.88 -9.85 -41.66
CA ARG A 371 36.75 -9.40 -42.74
C ARG A 371 38.19 -9.28 -42.21
#